data_7b88f098ab660cece34847db02f536c0
#
_entry.id   7b88f098ab660cece34847db02f536c0
#
_cell.length_a   1.000
_cell.length_b   1.000
_cell.length_c   1.000
_cell.angle_alpha   90.00
_cell.angle_beta   90.00
_cell.angle_gamma   90.00
#
_symmetry.space_group_name_H-M   'P 1'
#
loop_
_entity.id
_entity.type
_entity.pdbx_description
1 polymer ?
#
loop_
_entity_poly.entity_id
_entity_poly.type
_entity_poly.pdbx_seq_one_letter_code
_entity_poly.pdbx_strand_id
1 'polypeptide(L)'
;GRRMLKRVHGGGAIPLETAAFESTVEYRSQVDLAEKHRIAGGATELLHGGAETVYLDEGFTPRLIAERLADQELTVVTSSLLAAEALAHSETVTVLLLGGRMRGRTLATVDHWATDMLGGLVIDVAFLGTNGISPEHGLTTPDPPAVAAVKHTAVKVARRRILVAAHTKFGVSSFCRFADVSDFDSIVTGTELSLTDARRYEAMGPAVVRT
;
A
#
# COMPACT_ATOMS: atom_id res chain seq x y z
N GLY A 1 11.09 -18.06 -11.57
CA GLY A 1 10.93 -16.65 -11.84
C GLY A 1 12.28 -15.99 -12.08
N ARG A 2 12.43 -15.20 -13.14
CA ARG A 2 13.65 -14.44 -13.40
C ARG A 2 13.69 -13.26 -12.43
N ARG A 3 14.57 -13.32 -11.42
CA ARG A 3 14.89 -12.13 -10.62
C ARG A 3 15.59 -11.13 -11.55
N MET A 4 14.96 -9.99 -11.79
CA MET A 4 15.61 -8.91 -12.53
C MET A 4 16.66 -8.25 -11.64
N LEU A 5 17.86 -8.08 -12.17
CA LEU A 5 19.00 -7.48 -11.50
C LEU A 5 19.35 -6.17 -12.21
N LYS A 6 19.59 -5.12 -11.45
CA LYS A 6 20.14 -3.87 -11.98
C LYS A 6 21.67 -3.88 -11.80
N ARG A 7 22.40 -3.66 -12.90
CA ARG A 7 23.85 -3.45 -12.85
C ARG A 7 24.17 -2.12 -12.15
N VAL A 8 25.02 -2.15 -11.15
CA VAL A 8 25.53 -0.95 -10.49
C VAL A 8 26.97 -0.69 -10.91
N HIS A 9 27.40 0.59 -10.90
CA HIS A 9 28.80 0.96 -11.15
C HIS A 9 29.70 0.25 -10.14
N GLY A 10 30.71 -0.49 -10.62
CA GLY A 10 31.59 -1.31 -9.78
C GLY A 10 31.41 -2.81 -9.95
N GLY A 11 30.61 -3.28 -10.94
CA GLY A 11 30.52 -4.70 -11.35
C GLY A 11 29.57 -5.55 -10.52
N GLY A 12 28.83 -4.98 -9.57
CA GLY A 12 27.78 -5.67 -8.80
C GLY A 12 26.42 -5.65 -9.51
N ALA A 13 25.57 -6.64 -9.20
CA ALA A 13 24.17 -6.65 -9.59
C ALA A 13 23.31 -6.77 -8.32
N ILE A 14 22.31 -5.89 -8.19
CA ILE A 14 21.38 -5.89 -7.07
C ILE A 14 19.99 -6.27 -7.56
N PRO A 15 19.19 -7.00 -6.75
CA PRO A 15 17.79 -7.25 -7.06
C PRO A 15 17.04 -5.92 -7.21
N LEU A 16 16.23 -5.78 -8.25
CA LEU A 16 15.40 -4.58 -8.48
C LEU A 16 14.36 -4.31 -7.38
N GLU A 17 14.14 -5.28 -6.51
CA GLU A 17 13.22 -5.20 -5.36
C GLU A 17 13.87 -4.99 -4.01
N THR A 18 15.12 -4.57 -3.94
CA THR A 18 15.60 -4.09 -2.64
C THR A 18 14.84 -2.82 -2.28
N ALA A 19 14.46 -2.67 -1.01
CA ALA A 19 13.78 -1.50 -0.48
C ALA A 19 14.51 -0.16 -0.76
N ALA A 20 15.74 -0.23 -1.25
CA ALA A 20 16.55 0.92 -1.66
C ALA A 20 16.21 1.46 -3.06
N PHE A 21 15.40 0.76 -3.86
CA PHE A 21 15.12 1.16 -5.24
C PHE A 21 13.62 1.26 -5.49
N GLU A 22 13.22 2.42 -6.00
CA GLU A 22 11.88 2.64 -6.53
C GLU A 22 11.64 1.76 -7.76
N SER A 23 10.70 0.81 -7.66
CA SER A 23 10.26 -0.04 -8.76
C SER A 23 9.11 0.59 -9.53
N THR A 24 9.00 0.32 -10.83
CA THR A 24 7.84 0.76 -11.64
C THR A 24 6.61 -0.08 -11.34
N VAL A 25 5.44 0.43 -11.72
CA VAL A 25 4.17 -0.31 -11.58
C VAL A 25 4.20 -1.60 -12.38
N GLU A 26 4.74 -1.60 -13.60
CA GLU A 26 4.84 -2.79 -14.46
C GLU A 26 5.67 -3.88 -13.80
N TYR A 27 6.76 -3.53 -13.14
CA TYR A 27 7.54 -4.48 -12.39
C TYR A 27 6.77 -5.04 -11.18
N ARG A 28 6.12 -4.15 -10.41
CA ARG A 28 5.30 -4.54 -9.25
C ARG A 28 4.13 -5.46 -9.62
N SER A 29 3.59 -5.34 -10.84
CA SER A 29 2.50 -6.20 -11.34
C SER A 29 2.92 -7.63 -11.66
N GLN A 30 4.21 -7.92 -11.79
CA GLN A 30 4.73 -9.23 -12.18
C GLN A 30 5.31 -10.04 -11.01
N VAL A 31 5.64 -9.38 -9.89
CA VAL A 31 6.29 -10.02 -8.75
C VAL A 31 5.26 -10.36 -7.67
N ASP A 32 5.38 -11.57 -7.11
CA ASP A 32 4.51 -12.09 -6.04
C ASP A 32 3.01 -11.95 -6.38
N LEU A 33 2.64 -12.11 -7.65
CA LEU A 33 1.29 -11.82 -8.15
C LEU A 33 0.23 -12.66 -7.45
N ALA A 34 0.44 -13.97 -7.31
CA ALA A 34 -0.51 -14.86 -6.66
C ALA A 34 -0.72 -14.50 -5.18
N GLU A 35 0.36 -14.16 -4.46
CA GLU A 35 0.29 -13.69 -3.09
C GLU A 35 -0.50 -12.37 -2.99
N LYS A 36 -0.23 -11.40 -3.87
CA LYS A 36 -0.95 -10.11 -3.88
C LYS A 36 -2.45 -10.27 -4.15
N HIS A 37 -2.85 -11.22 -4.98
CA HIS A 37 -4.28 -11.53 -5.17
C HIS A 37 -4.93 -12.10 -3.91
N ARG A 38 -4.25 -12.97 -3.16
CA ARG A 38 -4.73 -13.48 -1.87
C ARG A 38 -4.82 -12.36 -0.83
N ILE A 39 -3.76 -11.54 -0.73
CA ILE A 39 -3.72 -10.38 0.16
C ILE A 39 -4.89 -9.44 -0.14
N ALA A 40 -5.15 -9.12 -1.41
CA ALA A 40 -6.26 -8.26 -1.77
C ALA A 40 -7.62 -8.87 -1.38
N GLY A 41 -7.80 -10.18 -1.56
CA GLY A 41 -8.99 -10.91 -1.09
C GLY A 41 -9.16 -10.81 0.42
N GLY A 42 -8.17 -11.23 1.19
CA GLY A 42 -8.24 -11.17 2.66
C GLY A 42 -8.37 -9.75 3.22
N ALA A 43 -7.82 -8.75 2.51
CA ALA A 43 -7.99 -7.35 2.91
C ALA A 43 -9.45 -6.87 2.74
N THR A 44 -10.10 -7.23 1.63
CA THR A 44 -11.52 -6.87 1.41
C THR A 44 -12.46 -7.56 2.38
N GLU A 45 -12.13 -8.76 2.86
CA GLU A 45 -12.89 -9.45 3.92
C GLU A 45 -12.87 -8.69 5.25
N LEU A 46 -11.88 -7.82 5.49
CA LEU A 46 -11.83 -6.96 6.66
C LEU A 46 -12.69 -5.69 6.52
N LEU A 47 -13.25 -5.43 5.36
CA LEU A 47 -14.16 -4.31 5.14
C LEU A 47 -15.56 -4.68 5.63
N HIS A 48 -15.76 -4.72 6.95
CA HIS A 48 -17.04 -5.05 7.59
C HIS A 48 -17.66 -3.84 8.25
N GLY A 49 -19.00 -3.90 8.46
CA GLY A 49 -19.68 -3.06 9.42
C GLY A 49 -20.01 -1.64 8.98
N GLY A 50 -20.34 -1.43 7.69
CA GLY A 50 -20.88 -0.15 7.23
C GLY A 50 -19.83 0.93 7.02
N ALA A 51 -18.61 0.58 6.60
CA ALA A 51 -17.67 1.55 6.08
C ALA A 51 -18.25 2.17 4.80
N GLU A 52 -18.33 3.50 4.77
CA GLU A 52 -18.84 4.26 3.63
C GLU A 52 -17.70 4.90 2.82
N THR A 53 -16.55 5.15 3.48
CA THR A 53 -15.39 5.82 2.91
C THR A 53 -14.13 4.96 3.03
N VAL A 54 -13.48 4.72 1.89
CA VAL A 54 -12.27 3.90 1.79
C VAL A 54 -11.15 4.70 1.14
N TYR A 55 -9.98 4.74 1.75
CA TYR A 55 -8.75 5.21 1.09
C TYR A 55 -8.00 4.02 0.49
N LEU A 56 -7.65 4.12 -0.79
CA LEU A 56 -6.76 3.20 -1.48
C LEU A 56 -5.45 3.90 -1.81
N ASP A 57 -4.37 3.37 -1.26
CA ASP A 57 -3.01 3.85 -1.51
C ASP A 57 -2.54 3.56 -2.94
N GLU A 58 -1.41 4.15 -3.32
CA GLU A 58 -0.75 3.83 -4.58
C GLU A 58 -0.14 2.42 -4.55
N GLY A 59 -0.13 1.78 -5.72
CA GLY A 59 0.51 0.49 -5.92
C GLY A 59 -0.39 -0.60 -6.44
N PHE A 60 0.21 -1.77 -6.70
CA PHE A 60 -0.50 -2.84 -7.38
C PHE A 60 -1.50 -3.58 -6.48
N THR A 61 -1.16 -3.85 -5.22
CA THR A 61 -2.10 -4.51 -4.29
C THR A 61 -3.34 -3.66 -4.00
N PRO A 62 -3.24 -2.34 -3.72
CA PRO A 62 -4.42 -1.47 -3.62
C PRO A 62 -5.26 -1.42 -4.90
N ARG A 63 -4.65 -1.49 -6.10
CA ARG A 63 -5.40 -1.63 -7.35
C ARG A 63 -6.23 -2.92 -7.38
N LEU A 64 -5.67 -4.06 -6.96
CA LEU A 64 -6.39 -5.33 -6.88
C LEU A 64 -7.54 -5.28 -5.85
N ILE A 65 -7.40 -4.48 -4.80
CA ILE A 65 -8.49 -4.20 -3.86
C ILE A 65 -9.57 -3.37 -4.56
N ALA A 66 -9.20 -2.31 -5.31
CA ALA A 66 -10.15 -1.51 -6.08
C ALA A 66 -11.02 -2.38 -6.99
N GLU A 67 -10.41 -3.30 -7.75
CA GLU A 67 -11.13 -4.23 -8.63
C GLU A 67 -12.19 -5.07 -7.88
N ARG A 68 -11.95 -5.40 -6.61
CA ARG A 68 -12.88 -6.17 -5.76
C ARG A 68 -13.98 -5.33 -5.12
N LEU A 69 -13.80 -4.02 -5.05
CA LEU A 69 -14.76 -3.09 -4.48
C LEU A 69 -15.74 -2.53 -5.50
N ALA A 70 -15.57 -2.82 -6.79
CA ALA A 70 -16.29 -2.18 -7.89
C ALA A 70 -17.83 -2.30 -7.82
N ASP A 71 -18.35 -3.32 -7.15
CA ASP A 71 -19.80 -3.56 -7.02
C ASP A 71 -20.37 -3.13 -5.64
N GLN A 72 -19.60 -2.42 -4.82
CA GLN A 72 -20.02 -1.98 -3.49
C GLN A 72 -20.46 -0.51 -3.49
N GLU A 73 -21.40 -0.16 -2.63
CA GLU A 73 -21.82 1.24 -2.43
C GLU A 73 -20.80 1.94 -1.50
N LEU A 74 -19.79 2.59 -2.08
CA LEU A 74 -18.66 3.20 -1.35
C LEU A 74 -18.25 4.53 -1.97
N THR A 75 -17.66 5.39 -1.14
CA THR A 75 -16.79 6.47 -1.62
C THR A 75 -15.34 6.04 -1.49
N VAL A 76 -14.64 5.91 -2.61
CA VAL A 76 -13.22 5.59 -2.64
C VAL A 76 -12.41 6.85 -2.89
N VAL A 77 -11.50 7.17 -1.95
CA VAL A 77 -10.51 8.25 -2.08
C VAL A 77 -9.16 7.61 -2.44
N THR A 78 -8.50 8.12 -3.45
CA THR A 78 -7.20 7.58 -3.86
C THR A 78 -6.30 8.62 -4.52
N SER A 79 -4.99 8.47 -4.34
CA SER A 79 -3.96 9.16 -5.13
C SER A 79 -3.53 8.34 -6.36
N SER A 80 -3.98 7.09 -6.47
CA SER A 80 -3.57 6.15 -7.51
C SER A 80 -4.44 6.27 -8.75
N LEU A 81 -3.83 6.59 -9.90
CA LEU A 81 -4.54 6.57 -11.18
C LEU A 81 -5.00 5.15 -11.54
N LEU A 82 -4.23 4.12 -11.15
CA LEU A 82 -4.60 2.73 -11.43
C LEU A 82 -5.80 2.24 -10.61
N ALA A 83 -5.90 2.68 -9.35
CA ALA A 83 -7.08 2.36 -8.55
C ALA A 83 -8.31 3.11 -9.06
N ALA A 84 -8.14 4.38 -9.45
CA ALA A 84 -9.22 5.17 -10.05
C ALA A 84 -9.68 4.57 -11.40
N GLU A 85 -8.74 4.15 -12.25
CA GLU A 85 -9.05 3.47 -13.52
C GLU A 85 -9.83 2.17 -13.30
N ALA A 86 -9.42 1.35 -12.33
CA ALA A 86 -10.10 0.09 -12.00
C ALA A 86 -11.57 0.28 -11.57
N LEU A 87 -11.90 1.47 -11.05
CA LEU A 87 -13.25 1.82 -10.59
C LEU A 87 -14.01 2.76 -11.55
N ALA A 88 -13.38 3.18 -12.66
CA ALA A 88 -13.92 4.21 -13.54
C ALA A 88 -15.29 3.85 -14.17
N HIS A 89 -15.60 2.56 -14.26
CA HIS A 89 -16.86 2.07 -14.83
C HIS A 89 -17.82 1.50 -13.78
N SER A 90 -17.51 1.63 -12.50
CA SER A 90 -18.43 1.26 -11.43
C SER A 90 -19.63 2.22 -11.41
N GLU A 91 -20.83 1.68 -11.28
CA GLU A 91 -22.06 2.46 -11.12
C GLU A 91 -22.38 2.76 -9.65
N THR A 92 -21.73 2.07 -8.72
CA THR A 92 -22.01 2.12 -7.29
C THR A 92 -20.91 2.82 -6.48
N VAL A 93 -19.67 2.84 -6.97
CA VAL A 93 -18.55 3.50 -6.31
C VAL A 93 -18.40 4.95 -6.74
N THR A 94 -18.43 5.88 -5.78
CA THR A 94 -17.99 7.25 -6.02
C THR A 94 -16.47 7.33 -5.84
N VAL A 95 -15.74 7.74 -6.89
CA VAL A 95 -14.28 7.87 -6.85
C VAL A 95 -13.86 9.32 -6.68
N LEU A 96 -13.13 9.63 -5.62
CA LEU A 96 -12.47 10.91 -5.39
C LEU A 96 -10.95 10.73 -5.65
N LEU A 97 -10.51 11.15 -6.82
CA LEU A 97 -9.10 11.15 -7.18
C LEU A 97 -8.43 12.42 -6.63
N LEU A 98 -7.45 12.24 -5.74
CA LEU A 98 -6.68 13.35 -5.17
C LEU A 98 -5.88 14.06 -6.27
N GLY A 99 -5.94 15.38 -6.29
CA GLY A 99 -5.12 16.22 -7.17
C GLY A 99 -3.64 16.21 -6.77
N GLY A 100 -2.81 16.84 -7.60
CA GLY A 100 -1.39 17.00 -7.32
C GLY A 100 -0.51 16.73 -8.53
N ARG A 101 0.81 16.71 -8.32
CA ARG A 101 1.78 16.35 -9.35
C ARG A 101 1.80 14.84 -9.57
N MET A 102 1.52 14.41 -10.78
CA MET A 102 1.57 12.99 -11.14
C MET A 102 3.02 12.48 -11.21
N ARG A 103 3.26 11.33 -10.62
CA ARG A 103 4.50 10.57 -10.73
C ARG A 103 4.36 9.46 -11.78
N GLY A 104 5.07 9.58 -12.90
CA GLY A 104 4.97 8.62 -13.99
C GLY A 104 5.42 7.20 -13.62
N ARG A 105 6.29 7.04 -12.59
CA ARG A 105 6.82 5.75 -12.17
C ARG A 105 5.81 4.91 -11.38
N THR A 106 4.97 5.54 -10.57
CA THR A 106 3.98 4.89 -9.71
C THR A 106 2.54 5.16 -10.13
N LEU A 107 2.33 6.07 -11.11
CA LEU A 107 1.02 6.54 -11.57
C LEU A 107 0.16 7.01 -10.40
N ALA A 108 0.75 7.86 -9.55
CA ALA A 108 0.09 8.43 -8.39
C ALA A 108 0.31 9.94 -8.30
N THR A 109 -0.64 10.64 -7.71
CA THR A 109 -0.53 12.07 -7.41
C THR A 109 0.12 12.27 -6.04
N VAL A 110 0.95 13.29 -5.93
CA VAL A 110 1.70 13.62 -4.72
C VAL A 110 1.77 15.14 -4.50
N ASP A 111 2.53 15.55 -3.50
CA ASP A 111 2.76 16.92 -3.05
C ASP A 111 1.60 17.51 -2.22
N HIS A 112 1.72 18.80 -1.88
CA HIS A 112 0.81 19.47 -0.93
C HIS A 112 -0.66 19.41 -1.35
N TRP A 113 -0.99 19.47 -2.64
CA TRP A 113 -2.38 19.39 -3.09
C TRP A 113 -3.01 18.05 -2.70
N ALA A 114 -2.28 16.94 -2.87
CA ALA A 114 -2.77 15.63 -2.46
C ALA A 114 -2.92 15.52 -0.94
N THR A 115 -1.93 16.00 -0.19
CA THR A 115 -1.98 15.98 1.29
C THR A 115 -3.05 16.89 1.86
N ASP A 116 -3.23 18.10 1.30
CA ASP A 116 -4.21 19.06 1.78
C ASP A 116 -5.65 18.57 1.51
N MET A 117 -5.90 18.04 0.30
CA MET A 117 -7.20 17.44 -0.02
C MET A 117 -7.51 16.26 0.91
N LEU A 118 -6.56 15.36 1.10
CA LEU A 118 -6.74 14.18 1.97
C LEU A 118 -6.87 14.58 3.44
N GLY A 119 -6.08 15.56 3.90
CA GLY A 119 -6.06 16.04 5.27
C GLY A 119 -7.38 16.66 5.74
N GLY A 120 -8.21 17.12 4.81
CA GLY A 120 -9.56 17.64 5.09
C GLY A 120 -10.66 16.57 5.21
N LEU A 121 -10.32 15.27 5.06
CA LEU A 121 -11.29 14.18 5.04
C LEU A 121 -11.25 13.37 6.34
N VAL A 122 -12.29 12.60 6.58
CA VAL A 122 -12.34 11.53 7.57
C VAL A 122 -12.63 10.22 6.82
N ILE A 123 -11.74 9.26 6.93
CA ILE A 123 -11.78 8.00 6.20
C ILE A 123 -12.11 6.87 7.17
N ASP A 124 -13.06 6.01 6.85
CA ASP A 124 -13.40 4.88 7.71
C ASP A 124 -12.33 3.81 7.67
N VAL A 125 -11.86 3.42 6.47
CA VAL A 125 -10.84 2.38 6.30
C VAL A 125 -9.80 2.83 5.28
N ALA A 126 -8.52 2.78 5.63
CA ALA A 126 -7.42 2.99 4.70
C ALA A 126 -6.66 1.69 4.44
N PHE A 127 -6.52 1.33 3.18
CA PHE A 127 -5.63 0.26 2.72
C PHE A 127 -4.32 0.87 2.22
N LEU A 128 -3.24 0.61 2.93
CA LEU A 128 -1.93 1.16 2.61
C LEU A 128 -0.94 0.06 2.21
N GLY A 129 -0.12 0.36 1.23
CA GLY A 129 1.04 -0.44 0.87
C GLY A 129 2.32 0.07 1.51
N THR A 130 3.37 -0.77 1.49
CA THR A 130 4.72 -0.38 1.89
C THR A 130 5.78 -1.03 1.00
N ASN A 131 6.96 -0.45 0.96
CA ASN A 131 8.13 -1.08 0.34
C ASN A 131 8.99 -1.80 1.37
N GLY A 132 8.90 -1.42 2.64
CA GLY A 132 9.58 -2.09 3.73
C GLY A 132 8.86 -1.89 5.05
N ILE A 133 8.88 -2.91 5.90
CA ILE A 133 8.38 -2.89 7.27
C ILE A 133 9.41 -3.57 8.17
N SER A 134 9.83 -2.87 9.22
CA SER A 134 10.71 -3.45 10.25
C SER A 134 10.34 -2.94 11.63
N PRO A 135 10.65 -3.70 12.69
CA PRO A 135 10.43 -3.26 14.07
C PRO A 135 11.20 -1.99 14.43
N GLU A 136 12.38 -1.81 13.85
CA GLU A 136 13.31 -0.73 14.18
C GLU A 136 12.94 0.60 13.48
N HIS A 137 12.41 0.51 12.25
CA HIS A 137 12.18 1.68 11.39
C HIS A 137 10.71 1.88 10.99
N GLY A 138 9.81 1.00 11.45
CA GLY A 138 8.40 1.06 11.05
C GLY A 138 8.19 0.81 9.56
N LEU A 139 7.27 1.54 8.95
CA LEU A 139 6.93 1.42 7.54
C LEU A 139 7.66 2.46 6.70
N THR A 140 8.30 2.00 5.65
CA THR A 140 9.21 2.81 4.85
C THR A 140 8.97 2.67 3.35
N THR A 141 9.35 3.71 2.61
CA THR A 141 9.32 3.76 1.14
C THR A 141 10.65 4.30 0.59
N PRO A 142 11.16 3.81 -0.56
CA PRO A 142 12.30 4.39 -1.25
C PRO A 142 11.93 5.68 -1.99
N ASP A 143 10.67 5.98 -2.06
CA ASP A 143 10.11 7.11 -2.80
C ASP A 143 10.47 8.45 -2.13
N PRO A 144 10.39 9.57 -2.87
CA PRO A 144 10.62 10.90 -2.30
C PRO A 144 9.71 11.21 -1.10
N PRO A 145 10.11 12.15 -0.22
CA PRO A 145 9.32 12.57 0.94
C PRO A 145 7.87 12.93 0.62
N ALA A 146 7.59 13.41 -0.59
CA ALA A 146 6.23 13.74 -1.03
C ALA A 146 5.29 12.52 -1.05
N VAL A 147 5.79 11.31 -1.38
CA VAL A 147 5.01 10.06 -1.31
C VAL A 147 4.78 9.67 0.15
N ALA A 148 5.85 9.71 0.95
CA ALA A 148 5.75 9.41 2.38
C ALA A 148 4.76 10.35 3.09
N ALA A 149 4.68 11.63 2.68
CA ALA A 149 3.74 12.60 3.23
C ALA A 149 2.28 12.23 2.93
N VAL A 150 1.94 11.79 1.71
CA VAL A 150 0.58 11.33 1.37
C VAL A 150 0.20 10.11 2.20
N LYS A 151 1.10 9.10 2.29
CA LYS A 151 0.87 7.90 3.11
C LYS A 151 0.67 8.25 4.60
N HIS A 152 1.52 9.12 5.13
CA HIS A 152 1.40 9.60 6.51
C HIS A 152 0.06 10.32 6.77
N THR A 153 -0.39 11.16 5.82
CA THR A 153 -1.70 11.81 5.91
C THR A 153 -2.82 10.79 5.92
N ALA A 154 -2.76 9.77 5.04
CA ALA A 154 -3.76 8.70 5.01
C ALA A 154 -3.84 7.93 6.35
N VAL A 155 -2.69 7.62 6.96
CA VAL A 155 -2.64 7.01 8.31
C VAL A 155 -3.34 7.90 9.35
N LYS A 156 -3.15 9.21 9.28
CA LYS A 156 -3.73 10.16 10.25
C LYS A 156 -5.24 10.34 10.13
N VAL A 157 -5.78 10.35 8.91
CA VAL A 157 -7.20 10.66 8.68
C VAL A 157 -8.09 9.44 8.74
N ALA A 158 -7.51 8.22 8.74
CA ALA A 158 -8.26 6.98 8.77
C ALA A 158 -8.57 6.53 10.20
N ARG A 159 -9.81 6.05 10.40
CA ARG A 159 -10.26 5.43 11.65
C ARG A 159 -9.68 4.02 11.81
N ARG A 160 -9.60 3.26 10.71
CA ARG A 160 -8.98 1.93 10.65
C ARG A 160 -7.93 1.92 9.55
N ARG A 161 -6.77 1.37 9.85
CA ARG A 161 -5.60 1.32 8.97
C ARG A 161 -5.22 -0.13 8.76
N ILE A 162 -5.28 -0.57 7.51
CA ILE A 162 -4.96 -1.93 7.10
C ILE A 162 -3.73 -1.86 6.19
N LEU A 163 -2.64 -2.45 6.64
CA LEU A 163 -1.46 -2.63 5.81
C LEU A 163 -1.65 -3.84 4.91
N VAL A 164 -1.35 -3.70 3.62
CA VAL A 164 -1.35 -4.79 2.64
C VAL A 164 0.06 -4.94 2.06
N ALA A 165 0.76 -6.00 2.45
CA ALA A 165 2.18 -6.17 2.13
C ALA A 165 2.54 -7.63 1.87
N ALA A 166 3.21 -7.91 0.74
CA ALA A 166 3.80 -9.23 0.48
C ALA A 166 4.92 -9.55 1.49
N HIS A 167 5.13 -10.82 1.78
CA HIS A 167 6.13 -11.30 2.75
C HIS A 167 7.53 -10.73 2.52
N THR A 168 7.90 -10.45 1.27
CA THR A 168 9.21 -9.89 0.88
C THR A 168 9.46 -8.48 1.41
N LYS A 169 8.45 -7.81 1.97
CA LYS A 169 8.57 -6.46 2.54
C LYS A 169 8.96 -6.46 4.01
N PHE A 170 8.85 -7.60 4.68
CA PHE A 170 9.14 -7.73 6.12
C PHE A 170 10.64 -7.85 6.40
N GLY A 171 11.09 -7.22 7.48
CA GLY A 171 12.50 -7.13 7.85
C GLY A 171 13.34 -6.20 6.96
N VAL A 172 12.68 -5.37 6.16
CA VAL A 172 13.32 -4.48 5.18
C VAL A 172 13.03 -3.02 5.54
N SER A 173 14.03 -2.16 5.37
CA SER A 173 13.91 -0.71 5.57
C SER A 173 14.32 0.04 4.32
N SER A 174 13.75 1.24 4.15
CA SER A 174 13.98 2.09 3.00
C SER A 174 14.20 3.55 3.42
N PHE A 175 14.23 4.47 2.46
CA PHE A 175 14.70 5.84 2.66
C PHE A 175 13.78 6.70 3.53
N CYS A 176 12.48 6.74 3.24
CA CYS A 176 11.52 7.58 3.94
C CYS A 176 10.60 6.73 4.82
N ARG A 177 10.55 7.04 6.12
CA ARG A 177 9.55 6.50 7.04
C ARG A 177 8.26 7.30 6.93
N PHE A 178 7.10 6.62 7.00
CA PHE A 178 5.80 7.30 6.98
C PHE A 178 4.86 6.90 8.13
N ALA A 179 5.12 5.78 8.83
CA ALA A 179 4.31 5.32 9.95
C ALA A 179 5.10 4.35 10.84
N ASP A 180 4.59 4.12 12.04
CA ASP A 180 4.98 3.01 12.92
C ASP A 180 4.14 1.77 12.65
N VAL A 181 4.63 0.59 13.03
CA VAL A 181 3.85 -0.66 12.94
C VAL A 181 2.59 -0.57 13.80
N SER A 182 2.71 0.02 14.99
CA SER A 182 1.61 0.23 15.94
C SER A 182 0.53 1.21 15.48
N ASP A 183 0.78 1.98 14.41
CA ASP A 183 -0.24 2.86 13.83
C ASP A 183 -1.32 2.08 13.08
N PHE A 184 -1.10 0.79 12.79
CA PHE A 184 -2.02 -0.04 12.03
C PHE A 184 -2.86 -0.94 12.94
N ASP A 185 -4.12 -1.12 12.55
CA ASP A 185 -5.07 -2.01 13.23
C ASP A 185 -4.91 -3.46 12.74
N SER A 186 -4.55 -3.64 11.45
CA SER A 186 -4.33 -4.95 10.85
C SER A 186 -3.23 -4.92 9.79
N ILE A 187 -2.57 -6.05 9.62
CA ILE A 187 -1.63 -6.34 8.55
C ILE A 187 -2.13 -7.57 7.80
N VAL A 188 -2.34 -7.46 6.49
CA VAL A 188 -2.68 -8.58 5.62
C VAL A 188 -1.47 -8.93 4.77
N THR A 189 -1.04 -10.18 4.83
CA THR A 189 0.15 -10.70 4.14
C THR A 189 -0.07 -12.12 3.65
N GLY A 190 0.87 -12.65 2.85
CA GLY A 190 0.81 -14.04 2.41
C GLY A 190 1.23 -15.04 3.51
N THR A 191 0.81 -16.30 3.34
CA THR A 191 1.26 -17.43 4.18
C THR A 191 2.77 -17.70 4.07
N GLU A 192 3.45 -17.08 3.11
CA GLU A 192 4.89 -17.09 2.93
C GLU A 192 5.65 -16.38 4.07
N LEU A 193 5.02 -15.42 4.75
CA LEU A 193 5.57 -14.88 6.00
C LEU A 193 5.52 -15.96 7.10
N SER A 194 6.64 -16.22 7.78
CA SER A 194 6.67 -17.23 8.82
C SER A 194 5.73 -16.89 9.99
N LEU A 195 5.22 -17.94 10.68
CA LEU A 195 4.40 -17.72 11.90
C LEU A 195 5.18 -16.98 12.99
N THR A 196 6.48 -17.21 13.08
CA THR A 196 7.34 -16.53 14.05
C THR A 196 7.43 -15.05 13.76
N ASP A 197 7.64 -14.67 12.49
CA ASP A 197 7.68 -13.27 12.10
C ASP A 197 6.31 -12.61 12.25
N ALA A 198 5.23 -13.29 11.85
CA ALA A 198 3.87 -12.78 12.04
C ALA A 198 3.60 -12.40 13.52
N ARG A 199 3.91 -13.31 14.45
CA ARG A 199 3.76 -13.07 15.90
C ARG A 199 4.63 -11.93 16.41
N ARG A 200 5.82 -11.73 15.82
CA ARG A 200 6.69 -10.59 16.16
C ARG A 200 6.01 -9.26 15.85
N TYR A 201 5.34 -9.16 14.71
CA TYR A 201 4.61 -7.95 14.33
C TYR A 201 3.29 -7.81 15.09
N GLU A 202 2.58 -8.90 15.39
CA GLU A 202 1.40 -8.89 16.27
C GLU A 202 1.70 -8.34 17.66
N ALA A 203 2.86 -8.69 18.21
CA ALA A 203 3.30 -8.16 19.51
C ALA A 203 3.52 -6.63 19.52
N MET A 204 3.54 -5.98 18.35
CA MET A 204 3.66 -4.53 18.20
C MET A 204 2.30 -3.80 18.10
N GLY A 205 1.19 -4.52 18.09
CA GLY A 205 -0.16 -3.97 18.15
C GLY A 205 -1.15 -4.47 17.10
N PRO A 206 -0.81 -4.52 15.79
CA PRO A 206 -1.77 -4.91 14.75
C PRO A 206 -2.10 -6.41 14.80
N ALA A 207 -3.33 -6.76 14.41
CA ALA A 207 -3.65 -8.14 14.05
C ALA A 207 -2.96 -8.53 12.74
N VAL A 208 -2.36 -9.73 12.64
CA VAL A 208 -1.70 -10.20 11.41
C VAL A 208 -2.53 -11.32 10.77
N VAL A 209 -3.10 -11.02 9.60
CA VAL A 209 -3.88 -11.96 8.79
C VAL A 209 -2.97 -12.50 7.69
N ARG A 210 -2.79 -13.82 7.64
CA ARG A 210 -1.99 -14.51 6.62
C ARG A 210 -2.93 -15.24 5.65
N THR A 211 -2.85 -14.88 4.35
CA THR A 211 -3.74 -15.38 3.29
C THR A 211 -3.02 -16.21 2.24
#